data_76612b5e8655d02b1e3d276253dbd64f
#
_entry.id   76612b5e8655d02b1e3d276253dbd64f
#
_cell.length_a   1.000
_cell.length_b   1.000
_cell.length_c   1.000
_cell.angle_alpha   90.00
_cell.angle_beta   90.00
_cell.angle_gamma   90.00
#
_symmetry.space_group_name_H-M   'P 1'
#
loop_
_entity.id
_entity.type
_entity.pdbx_description
1 polymer ?
#
loop_
_entity_poly.entity_id
_entity_poly.type
_entity_poly.pdbx_seq_one_letter_code
_entity_poly.pdbx_strand_id
1 'polypeptide(L)'
;MEKRKFEKLGIETSLLGFGCMRFPATPDGKIDEPRAEKLLDRAIAAGVNYIDTAYPYHNGDSEPFVGKVLQKYDRNSFYLATKLPVWAIESVDDAKRIFAEQLERLRTDPVSYTHLRAHETPEHL
;
A
#
# COMPACT_ATOMS: atom_id res chain seq x y z
N MET A 1 -10.20 -17.62 -4.18
CA MET A 1 -9.94 -16.46 -5.07
C MET A 1 -9.07 -16.89 -6.23
N GLU A 2 -9.50 -16.59 -7.43
CA GLU A 2 -8.71 -16.87 -8.63
C GLU A 2 -7.44 -16.02 -8.67
N LYS A 3 -6.33 -16.59 -9.14
CA LYS A 3 -5.02 -15.94 -9.22
C LYS A 3 -4.46 -15.96 -10.63
N ARG A 4 -3.58 -15.02 -10.93
CA ARG A 4 -2.85 -14.94 -12.19
C ARG A 4 -1.35 -14.89 -11.93
N LYS A 5 -0.63 -15.61 -12.80
CA LYS A 5 0.84 -15.61 -12.76
C LYS A 5 1.41 -14.48 -13.62
N PHE A 6 2.39 -13.80 -13.06
CA PHE A 6 3.27 -12.90 -13.80
C PHE A 6 4.60 -13.65 -14.00
N GLU A 7 4.70 -14.40 -15.07
CA GLU A 7 5.83 -15.32 -15.30
C GLU A 7 7.18 -14.63 -15.27
N LYS A 8 7.28 -13.42 -15.85
CA LYS A 8 8.52 -12.65 -15.87
C LYS A 8 9.00 -12.25 -14.48
N LEU A 9 8.10 -12.13 -13.51
CA LEU A 9 8.41 -11.72 -12.15
C LEU A 9 8.42 -12.89 -11.17
N GLY A 10 7.96 -14.06 -11.60
CA GLY A 10 7.86 -15.24 -10.75
C GLY A 10 6.85 -15.08 -9.61
N ILE A 11 5.82 -14.23 -9.78
CA ILE A 11 4.81 -13.96 -8.75
C ILE A 11 3.43 -14.37 -9.21
N GLU A 12 2.55 -14.62 -8.26
CA GLU A 12 1.16 -14.97 -8.50
C GLU A 12 0.26 -14.09 -7.65
N THR A 13 -0.56 -13.26 -8.29
CA THR A 13 -1.45 -12.33 -7.59
C THR A 13 -2.91 -12.75 -7.74
N SER A 14 -3.73 -12.38 -6.75
CA SER A 14 -5.19 -12.47 -6.88
C SER A 14 -5.65 -11.55 -8.03
N LEU A 15 -6.75 -11.93 -8.69
CA LEU A 15 -7.35 -11.09 -9.74
C LEU A 15 -7.80 -9.73 -9.20
N LEU A 16 -8.24 -9.71 -7.94
CA LEU A 16 -8.65 -8.50 -7.25
C LEU A 16 -7.52 -8.02 -6.35
N GLY A 17 -7.15 -6.74 -6.44
CA GLY A 17 -6.30 -6.07 -5.49
C GLY A 17 -7.13 -5.23 -4.52
N PHE A 18 -6.61 -4.95 -3.34
CA PHE A 18 -7.26 -4.10 -2.34
C PHE A 18 -6.65 -2.70 -2.38
N GLY A 19 -7.46 -1.69 -2.73
CA GLY A 19 -7.05 -0.29 -2.75
C GLY A 19 -7.31 0.39 -1.41
N CYS A 20 -6.30 1.08 -0.89
CA CYS A 20 -6.34 1.72 0.43
C CYS A 20 -6.64 3.23 0.37
N MET A 21 -7.15 3.73 -0.74
CA MET A 21 -7.43 5.15 -0.93
C MET A 21 -8.68 5.62 -0.18
N ARG A 22 -9.65 4.74 0.04
CA ARG A 22 -10.97 5.12 0.58
C ARG A 22 -11.40 4.21 1.71
N PHE A 23 -10.65 4.21 2.78
CA PHE A 23 -11.09 3.55 4.02
C PHE A 23 -12.27 4.29 4.65
N PRO A 24 -13.12 3.59 5.42
CA PRO A 24 -14.12 4.27 6.24
C PRO A 24 -13.46 5.33 7.12
N ALA A 25 -14.12 6.47 7.25
CA ALA A 25 -13.62 7.59 8.04
C ALA A 25 -14.54 7.93 9.19
N THR A 26 -13.96 8.47 10.26
CA THR A 26 -14.70 9.05 11.37
C THR A 26 -15.20 10.45 11.01
N PRO A 27 -16.14 11.05 11.79
CA PRO A 27 -16.63 12.39 11.49
C PRO A 27 -15.56 13.48 11.41
N ASP A 28 -14.42 13.30 12.08
CA ASP A 28 -13.27 14.22 12.03
C ASP A 28 -12.34 13.99 10.84
N GLY A 29 -12.71 13.08 9.93
CA GLY A 29 -11.93 12.82 8.71
C GLY A 29 -10.76 11.87 8.87
N LYS A 30 -10.59 11.25 10.02
CA LYS A 30 -9.56 10.25 10.27
C LYS A 30 -10.02 8.86 9.79
N ILE A 31 -9.09 7.94 9.58
CA ILE A 31 -9.44 6.54 9.29
C ILE A 31 -10.18 5.96 10.49
N ASP A 32 -11.35 5.38 10.24
CA ASP A 32 -12.04 4.55 11.22
C ASP A 32 -11.30 3.21 11.29
N GLU A 33 -10.26 3.14 12.09
CA GLU A 33 -9.33 2.01 12.11
C GLU A 33 -10.01 0.66 12.38
N PRO A 34 -10.93 0.51 13.36
CA PRO A 34 -11.58 -0.78 13.58
C PRO A 34 -12.38 -1.28 12.38
N ARG A 35 -13.09 -0.38 11.68
CA ARG A 35 -13.86 -0.75 10.48
C ARG A 35 -12.94 -1.02 9.30
N ALA A 36 -11.94 -0.18 9.09
CA ALA A 36 -10.98 -0.33 8.01
C ALA A 36 -10.18 -1.63 8.15
N GLU A 37 -9.76 -1.97 9.37
CA GLU A 37 -9.04 -3.22 9.65
C GLU A 37 -9.90 -4.44 9.33
N LYS A 38 -11.18 -4.45 9.71
CA LYS A 38 -12.11 -5.54 9.38
C LYS A 38 -12.25 -5.73 7.87
N LEU A 39 -12.30 -4.65 7.10
CA LEU A 39 -12.39 -4.73 5.65
C LEU A 39 -11.14 -5.35 5.04
N LEU A 40 -9.97 -4.91 5.49
CA LEU A 40 -8.69 -5.42 5.02
C LEU A 40 -8.52 -6.91 5.39
N ASP A 41 -8.82 -7.26 6.65
CA ASP A 41 -8.77 -8.64 7.11
C ASP A 41 -9.71 -9.55 6.32
N ARG A 42 -10.92 -9.07 6.02
CA ARG A 42 -11.89 -9.82 5.21
C ARG A 42 -11.38 -10.06 3.79
N ALA A 43 -10.77 -9.05 3.18
CA ALA A 43 -10.20 -9.18 1.84
C ALA A 43 -9.07 -10.21 1.81
N ILE A 44 -8.18 -10.15 2.79
CA ILE A 44 -7.06 -11.10 2.90
C ILE A 44 -7.57 -12.51 3.15
N ALA A 45 -8.56 -12.67 4.03
CA ALA A 45 -9.19 -13.97 4.29
C ALA A 45 -9.87 -14.55 3.05
N ALA A 46 -10.37 -13.70 2.15
CA ALA A 46 -10.96 -14.12 0.88
C ALA A 46 -9.92 -14.47 -0.20
N GLY A 47 -8.64 -14.29 0.07
CA GLY A 47 -7.55 -14.64 -0.82
C GLY A 47 -6.95 -13.48 -1.61
N VAL A 48 -7.34 -12.24 -1.32
CA VAL A 48 -6.66 -11.05 -1.89
C VAL A 48 -5.24 -11.00 -1.35
N ASN A 49 -4.25 -10.92 -2.24
CA ASN A 49 -2.84 -10.86 -1.85
C ASN A 49 -2.07 -9.69 -2.47
N TYR A 50 -2.78 -8.70 -2.99
CA TYR A 50 -2.19 -7.47 -3.53
C TYR A 50 -2.83 -6.27 -2.85
N ILE A 51 -2.03 -5.52 -2.09
CA ILE A 51 -2.48 -4.37 -1.30
C ILE A 51 -1.84 -3.11 -1.87
N ASP A 52 -2.66 -2.14 -2.27
CA ASP A 52 -2.21 -0.91 -2.94
C ASP A 52 -2.51 0.31 -2.09
N THR A 53 -1.48 1.08 -1.79
CA THR A 53 -1.60 2.35 -1.07
C THR A 53 -0.80 3.45 -1.76
N ALA A 54 -0.70 4.63 -1.14
CA ALA A 54 0.13 5.73 -1.63
C ALA A 54 0.48 6.68 -0.48
N TYR A 55 1.57 7.41 -0.66
CA TYR A 55 2.07 8.40 0.30
C TYR A 55 0.99 9.38 0.80
N PRO A 56 0.16 10.01 -0.09
CA PRO A 56 -0.82 11.02 0.34
C PRO A 56 -2.17 10.47 0.80
N TYR A 57 -2.42 9.17 0.66
CA TYR A 57 -3.75 8.63 0.97
C TYR A 57 -4.10 8.89 2.44
N HIS A 58 -5.33 9.35 2.67
CA HIS A 58 -5.83 9.74 4.00
C HIS A 58 -4.93 10.76 4.69
N ASN A 59 -4.49 11.79 3.96
CA ASN A 59 -3.59 12.83 4.47
C ASN A 59 -2.30 12.26 5.08
N GLY A 60 -1.79 11.17 4.51
CA GLY A 60 -0.58 10.51 4.99
C GLY A 60 -0.81 9.41 6.02
N ASP A 61 -2.05 9.17 6.45
CA ASP A 61 -2.34 8.18 7.48
C ASP A 61 -2.47 6.75 6.94
N SER A 62 -2.64 6.58 5.62
CA SER A 62 -2.87 5.24 5.05
C SER A 62 -1.67 4.31 5.21
N GLU A 63 -0.49 4.75 4.83
CA GLU A 63 0.72 3.91 4.93
C GLU A 63 1.00 3.45 6.36
N PRO A 64 0.98 4.33 7.39
CA PRO A 64 1.16 3.88 8.78
C PRO A 64 0.08 2.90 9.24
N PHE A 65 -1.17 3.13 8.87
CA PHE A 65 -2.27 2.25 9.23
C PHE A 65 -2.13 0.87 8.58
N VAL A 66 -1.89 0.84 7.26
CA VAL A 66 -1.70 -0.40 6.51
C VAL A 66 -0.50 -1.18 7.06
N GLY A 67 0.61 -0.49 7.32
CA GLY A 67 1.79 -1.10 7.91
C GLY A 67 1.51 -1.75 9.26
N LYS A 68 0.73 -1.09 10.10
CA LYS A 68 0.32 -1.63 11.41
C LYS A 68 -0.54 -2.89 11.27
N VAL A 69 -1.55 -2.86 10.42
CA VAL A 69 -2.47 -3.99 10.23
C VAL A 69 -1.74 -5.19 9.63
N LEU A 70 -0.90 -4.97 8.63
CA LEU A 70 -0.23 -6.06 7.91
C LEU A 70 0.84 -6.78 8.74
N GLN A 71 1.25 -6.23 9.89
CA GLN A 71 2.16 -6.94 10.80
C GLN A 71 1.58 -8.26 11.32
N LYS A 72 0.27 -8.43 11.30
CA LYS A 72 -0.39 -9.69 11.71
C LYS A 72 -0.16 -10.83 10.72
N TYR A 73 0.25 -10.52 9.50
CA TYR A 73 0.36 -11.48 8.41
C TYR A 73 1.82 -11.74 8.04
N ASP A 74 2.09 -12.96 7.55
CA ASP A 74 3.41 -13.28 7.01
C ASP A 74 3.71 -12.35 5.83
N ARG A 75 4.87 -11.69 5.85
CA ARG A 75 5.29 -10.75 4.80
C ARG A 75 5.29 -11.40 3.41
N ASN A 76 5.56 -12.69 3.33
CA ASN A 76 5.58 -13.43 2.08
C ASN A 76 4.18 -13.82 1.58
N SER A 77 3.13 -13.54 2.35
CA SER A 77 1.75 -13.90 1.98
C SER A 77 1.04 -12.85 1.14
N PHE A 78 1.62 -11.67 0.98
CA PHE A 78 1.01 -10.57 0.22
C PHE A 78 2.06 -9.73 -0.51
N TYR A 79 1.60 -9.07 -1.57
CA TYR A 79 2.36 -8.05 -2.30
C TYR A 79 1.88 -6.67 -1.88
N LEU A 80 2.82 -5.79 -1.58
CA LEU A 80 2.53 -4.44 -1.10
C LEU A 80 3.02 -3.43 -2.13
N ALA A 81 2.12 -2.59 -2.61
CA ALA A 81 2.44 -1.52 -3.55
C ALA A 81 2.18 -0.17 -2.92
N THR A 82 3.10 0.76 -3.12
CA THR A 82 2.87 2.17 -2.83
C THR A 82 3.35 3.04 -3.99
N LYS A 83 3.17 4.34 -3.88
CA LYS A 83 3.48 5.29 -4.96
C LYS A 83 4.32 6.42 -4.43
N LEU A 84 5.40 6.71 -5.14
CA LEU A 84 6.27 7.84 -4.82
C LEU A 84 5.58 9.16 -5.19
N PRO A 85 5.50 10.14 -4.27
CA PRO A 85 4.84 11.42 -4.53
C PRO A 85 5.73 12.32 -5.38
N VAL A 86 5.67 12.17 -6.70
CA VAL A 86 6.58 12.85 -7.62
C VAL A 86 6.50 14.38 -7.55
N TRP A 87 5.35 14.93 -7.17
CA TRP A 87 5.20 16.38 -7.00
C TRP A 87 5.99 16.96 -5.83
N ALA A 88 6.38 16.12 -4.87
CA ALA A 88 7.16 16.51 -3.69
C ALA A 88 8.66 16.25 -3.87
N ILE A 89 9.09 15.81 -5.06
CA ILE A 89 10.45 15.37 -5.33
C ILE A 89 11.10 16.37 -6.28
N GLU A 90 12.19 17.00 -5.83
CA GLU A 90 12.99 17.93 -6.62
C GLU A 90 14.35 17.34 -6.99
N SER A 91 14.77 16.27 -6.31
CA SER A 91 16.07 15.64 -6.51
C SER A 91 16.02 14.14 -6.27
N VAL A 92 17.06 13.42 -6.69
CA VAL A 92 17.22 11.98 -6.40
C VAL A 92 17.31 11.75 -4.89
N ASP A 93 17.96 12.66 -4.16
CA ASP A 93 18.07 12.54 -2.71
C ASP A 93 16.71 12.68 -2.03
N ASP A 94 15.84 13.57 -2.50
CA ASP A 94 14.45 13.66 -2.04
C ASP A 94 13.69 12.34 -2.27
N ALA A 95 13.84 11.76 -3.45
CA ALA A 95 13.19 10.50 -3.78
C ALA A 95 13.63 9.38 -2.83
N LYS A 96 14.92 9.29 -2.56
CA LYS A 96 15.48 8.28 -1.63
C LYS A 96 14.97 8.50 -0.21
N ARG A 97 14.97 9.74 0.26
CA ARG A 97 14.49 10.10 1.60
C ARG A 97 13.01 9.75 1.78
N ILE A 98 12.18 10.13 0.82
CA ILE A 98 10.73 9.86 0.88
C ILE A 98 10.47 8.37 0.77
N PHE A 99 11.18 7.65 -0.10
CA PHE A 99 11.04 6.20 -0.18
C PHE A 99 11.41 5.50 1.13
N ALA A 100 12.49 5.92 1.77
CA ALA A 100 12.87 5.40 3.08
C ALA A 100 11.77 5.66 4.14
N GLU A 101 11.16 6.85 4.11
CA GLU A 101 10.04 7.19 4.98
C GLU A 101 8.82 6.29 4.71
N GLN A 102 8.52 6.00 3.45
CA GLN A 102 7.42 5.09 3.09
C GLN A 102 7.66 3.67 3.61
N LEU A 103 8.87 3.16 3.49
CA LEU A 103 9.23 1.84 4.04
C LEU A 103 9.06 1.80 5.56
N GLU A 104 9.45 2.86 6.25
CA GLU A 104 9.29 2.98 7.71
C GLU A 104 7.81 3.01 8.09
N ARG A 105 6.99 3.82 7.41
CA ARG A 105 5.54 3.88 7.64
C ARG A 105 4.86 2.53 7.43
N LEU A 106 5.25 1.83 6.36
CA LEU A 106 4.70 0.51 6.01
C LEU A 106 5.33 -0.62 6.83
N ARG A 107 6.32 -0.31 7.67
CA ARG A 107 7.04 -1.28 8.51
C ARG A 107 7.60 -2.44 7.70
N THR A 108 8.18 -2.14 6.55
CA THR A 108 8.82 -3.12 5.68
C THR A 108 10.23 -2.66 5.34
N ASP A 109 11.12 -3.60 5.06
CA ASP A 109 12.50 -3.28 4.68
C ASP A 109 12.66 -3.25 3.15
N PRO A 110 13.75 -2.66 2.62
CA PRO A 110 13.99 -2.57 1.18
C PRO A 110 14.06 -3.93 0.46
N VAL A 111 14.53 -4.96 1.15
CA VAL A 111 14.67 -6.31 0.57
C VAL A 111 13.31 -6.96 0.38
N SER A 112 12.38 -6.68 1.29
CA SER A 112 11.02 -7.22 1.26
C SER A 112 10.09 -6.44 0.33
N TYR A 113 10.53 -5.32 -0.22
CA TYR A 113 9.68 -4.48 -1.06
C TYR A 113 9.62 -5.04 -2.48
N THR A 114 8.41 -5.30 -2.98
CA THR A 114 8.20 -5.94 -4.27
C THR A 114 7.73 -5.00 -5.37
N HIS A 115 7.17 -3.83 -5.02
CA HIS A 115 6.58 -2.96 -6.03
C HIS A 115 6.50 -1.51 -5.58
N LEU A 116 7.05 -0.60 -6.39
CA LEU A 116 6.96 0.84 -6.20
C LEU A 116 6.51 1.50 -7.51
N ARG A 117 5.53 2.38 -7.42
CA ARG A 117 5.06 3.18 -8.55
C ARG A 117 5.19 4.66 -8.25
N ALA A 118 5.26 5.48 -9.30
CA ALA A 118 5.07 6.90 -9.17
C ALA A 118 3.56 7.19 -9.05
N HIS A 119 3.20 8.12 -8.16
CA HIS A 119 1.82 8.60 -8.07
C HIS A 119 1.59 9.65 -9.15
N GLU A 120 0.61 9.41 -10.00
CA GLU A 120 0.26 10.33 -11.06
C GLU A 120 -0.54 11.52 -10.50
N THR A 121 -0.28 12.71 -11.03
CA THR A 121 -1.06 13.91 -10.70
C THR A 121 -2.35 13.94 -11.51
N PRO A 122 -3.38 14.72 -11.10
CA PRO A 122 -4.63 14.82 -11.85
C PRO A 122 -4.44 15.27 -13.31
N GLU A 123 -3.42 16.03 -13.59
CA GLU A 123 -3.10 16.49 -14.95
C GLU A 123 -2.67 15.37 -15.89
N HIS A 124 -2.26 14.23 -15.35
CA HIS A 124 -1.82 13.06 -16.10
C HIS A 124 -2.87 11.96 -16.19
N LEU A 125 -4.01 12.21 -15.57
CA LEU A 125 -5.16 11.32 -15.61
C LEU A 125 -6.16 11.78 -16.66
#